data_27663d46252eb78131224dea133bfde1
#
_entry.id   27663d46252eb78131224dea133bfde1
#
_cell.length_a   1.000
_cell.length_b   1.000
_cell.length_c   1.000
_cell.angle_alpha   90.00
_cell.angle_beta   90.00
_cell.angle_gamma   90.00
#
_symmetry.space_group_name_H-M   'P 1'
#
loop_
_entity.id
_entity.type
_entity.pdbx_description
1 polymer ?
#
loop_
_entity_poly.entity_id
_entity_poly.type
_entity_poly.pdbx_seq_one_letter_code
_entity_poly.pdbx_strand_id
1 'polypeptide(L)'
;TRSSGKSSLLGSVLVEIMRRSRILTIEDTFELPGNSLRDLGYNIESLKVGSALSTKESGSEVDASTGIRSTLRLGDSALFVGEVRSSEAISLFEAMRVGAAANVVAGTIHAASPYGVYDRVVNDIGVPKTSFKAVDIIIQCNPVKSASGLRKVKRVLGISEVRKVWEDDPLREGAFVDLMRYNSKTDQLEITDDLINGNSEILKRMAGNIREFAGDWDAVWNNIQLRADCKQAIVDIHEQTKDDSLLEAEFVIKCNDRF
;
A
#
# COMPACT_ATOMS: atom_id res chain seq x y z
N THR A 1 -3.20 7.30 -12.02
CA THR A 1 -3.72 7.24 -13.41
C THR A 1 -4.20 5.83 -13.74
N ARG A 2 -5.08 5.67 -14.73
CA ARG A 2 -5.51 4.36 -15.22
C ARG A 2 -4.29 3.57 -15.72
N SER A 3 -4.28 2.25 -15.49
CA SER A 3 -3.20 1.34 -15.94
C SER A 3 -1.79 1.69 -15.43
N SER A 4 -1.67 2.31 -14.26
CA SER A 4 -0.37 2.69 -13.68
C SER A 4 0.32 1.59 -12.88
N GLY A 5 -0.31 0.42 -12.71
CA GLY A 5 0.23 -0.70 -11.94
C GLY A 5 -0.14 -0.73 -10.46
N LYS A 6 -1.11 0.08 -10.03
CA LYS A 6 -1.54 0.12 -8.61
C LYS A 6 -2.02 -1.23 -8.10
N SER A 7 -2.95 -1.88 -8.81
CA SER A 7 -3.47 -3.20 -8.42
C SER A 7 -2.37 -4.27 -8.42
N SER A 8 -1.44 -4.21 -9.39
CA SER A 8 -0.28 -5.12 -9.43
C SER A 8 0.63 -4.91 -8.23
N LEU A 9 0.91 -3.64 -7.86
CA LEU A 9 1.70 -3.34 -6.67
C LEU A 9 0.97 -3.77 -5.39
N LEU A 10 -0.34 -3.50 -5.30
CA LEU A 10 -1.15 -3.92 -4.15
C LEU A 10 -1.14 -5.44 -4.00
N GLY A 11 -1.24 -6.17 -5.12
CA GLY A 11 -1.13 -7.64 -5.14
C GLY A 11 0.25 -8.14 -4.68
N SER A 12 1.34 -7.43 -5.04
CA SER A 12 2.68 -7.77 -4.59
C SER A 12 2.86 -7.53 -3.08
N VAL A 13 2.24 -6.49 -2.53
CA VAL A 13 2.28 -6.22 -1.08
C VAL A 13 1.60 -7.32 -0.27
N LEU A 14 0.60 -8.02 -0.82
CA LEU A 14 -0.03 -9.16 -0.16
C LEU A 14 0.98 -10.26 0.18
N VAL A 15 1.97 -10.50 -0.67
CA VAL A 15 3.00 -11.52 -0.48
C VAL A 15 3.95 -11.19 0.68
N GLU A 16 4.04 -9.91 1.07
CA GLU A 16 4.83 -9.45 2.21
C GLU A 16 4.13 -9.68 3.58
N ILE A 17 2.85 -9.97 3.57
CA ILE A 17 2.10 -10.27 4.79
C ILE A 17 2.41 -11.71 5.22
N MET A 18 2.67 -11.91 6.50
CA MET A 18 2.91 -13.25 7.04
C MET A 18 1.69 -14.16 6.81
N ARG A 19 1.89 -15.39 6.32
CA ARG A 19 0.81 -16.36 6.01
C ARG A 19 -0.10 -16.66 7.19
N ARG A 20 0.40 -16.58 8.42
CA ARG A 20 -0.39 -16.76 9.66
C ARG A 20 -1.38 -15.63 9.92
N SER A 21 -1.17 -14.47 9.31
CA SER A 21 -2.06 -13.32 9.47
C SER A 21 -3.29 -13.50 8.58
N ARG A 22 -4.46 -13.12 9.10
CA ARG A 22 -5.66 -13.08 8.28
C ARG A 22 -5.58 -11.90 7.32
N ILE A 23 -5.93 -12.14 6.07
CA ILE A 23 -6.03 -11.12 5.03
C ILE A 23 -7.48 -11.05 4.56
N LEU A 24 -8.02 -9.85 4.47
CA LEU A 24 -9.33 -9.56 3.94
C LEU A 24 -9.18 -8.66 2.72
N THR A 25 -9.74 -9.05 1.58
CA THR A 25 -9.79 -8.19 0.40
C THR A 25 -11.22 -7.78 0.11
N ILE A 26 -11.41 -6.51 -0.27
CA ILE A 26 -12.71 -5.96 -0.67
C ILE A 26 -12.55 -5.37 -2.07
N GLU A 27 -13.31 -5.90 -3.02
CA GLU A 27 -13.20 -5.51 -4.42
C GLU A 27 -14.58 -5.50 -5.09
N ASP A 28 -14.81 -4.58 -6.00
CA ASP A 28 -15.96 -4.59 -6.90
C ASP A 28 -15.76 -5.59 -8.05
N THR A 29 -14.52 -5.71 -8.49
CA THR A 29 -14.05 -6.71 -9.46
C THR A 29 -12.79 -7.34 -8.92
N PHE A 30 -12.74 -8.67 -8.87
CA PHE A 30 -11.57 -9.37 -8.37
C PHE A 30 -10.37 -9.17 -9.28
N GLU A 31 -9.41 -8.36 -8.84
CA GLU A 31 -8.12 -8.11 -9.49
C GLU A 31 -6.94 -8.63 -8.68
N LEU A 32 -7.11 -8.76 -7.36
CA LEU A 32 -6.08 -9.29 -6.47
C LEU A 32 -6.04 -10.83 -6.52
N PRO A 33 -4.85 -11.44 -6.40
CA PRO A 33 -4.66 -12.88 -6.57
C PRO A 33 -5.10 -13.70 -5.35
N GLY A 34 -6.29 -13.43 -4.79
CA GLY A 34 -6.77 -14.03 -3.55
C GLY A 34 -6.81 -15.56 -3.58
N ASN A 35 -7.32 -16.16 -4.67
CA ASN A 35 -7.39 -17.62 -4.80
C ASN A 35 -6.00 -18.25 -4.91
N SER A 36 -5.12 -17.69 -5.75
CA SER A 36 -3.76 -18.21 -5.91
C SER A 36 -2.96 -18.14 -4.60
N LEU A 37 -3.14 -17.06 -3.81
CA LEU A 37 -2.49 -16.95 -2.52
C LEU A 37 -3.08 -17.92 -1.48
N ARG A 38 -4.38 -18.20 -1.55
CA ARG A 38 -5.02 -19.23 -0.70
C ARG A 38 -4.43 -20.60 -0.98
N ASP A 39 -4.21 -20.95 -2.25
CA ASP A 39 -3.57 -22.20 -2.67
C ASP A 39 -2.12 -22.30 -2.16
N LEU A 40 -1.44 -21.18 -1.97
CA LEU A 40 -0.11 -21.08 -1.37
C LEU A 40 -0.12 -21.02 0.17
N GLY A 41 -1.28 -21.24 0.80
CA GLY A 41 -1.42 -21.34 2.25
C GLY A 41 -1.65 -20.04 3.01
N TYR A 42 -2.03 -18.96 2.32
CA TYR A 42 -2.46 -17.73 2.99
C TYR A 42 -3.87 -17.87 3.57
N ASN A 43 -4.07 -17.29 4.75
CA ASN A 43 -5.41 -17.13 5.34
C ASN A 43 -6.07 -15.86 4.74
N ILE A 44 -6.56 -16.00 3.52
CA ILE A 44 -7.15 -14.87 2.77
C ILE A 44 -8.62 -15.12 2.47
N GLU A 45 -9.46 -14.10 2.74
CA GLU A 45 -10.86 -14.07 2.40
C GLU A 45 -11.13 -12.86 1.48
N SER A 46 -11.77 -13.13 0.35
CA SER A 46 -12.07 -12.11 -0.65
C SER A 46 -13.57 -11.82 -0.69
N LEU A 47 -13.93 -10.57 -0.41
CA LEU A 47 -15.30 -10.11 -0.41
C LEU A 47 -15.58 -9.27 -1.68
N LYS A 48 -16.52 -9.75 -2.49
CA LYS A 48 -17.03 -8.98 -3.61
C LYS A 48 -18.14 -8.04 -3.11
N VAL A 49 -18.05 -6.77 -3.52
CA VAL A 49 -19.04 -5.74 -3.19
C VAL A 49 -19.64 -5.15 -4.47
N GLY A 50 -20.87 -4.65 -4.38
CA GLY A 50 -21.52 -3.98 -5.51
C GLY A 50 -20.76 -2.73 -5.94
N SER A 51 -20.64 -2.52 -7.25
CA SER A 51 -20.12 -1.27 -7.80
C SER A 51 -21.11 -0.13 -7.53
N ALA A 52 -20.60 1.06 -7.18
CA ALA A 52 -21.43 2.26 -7.00
C ALA A 52 -22.27 2.65 -8.25
N LEU A 53 -21.95 2.04 -9.40
CA LEU A 53 -22.65 2.23 -10.67
C LEU A 53 -23.73 1.17 -10.95
N SER A 54 -23.78 0.07 -10.18
CA SER A 54 -24.83 -0.92 -10.32
C SER A 54 -26.13 -0.33 -9.74
N THR A 55 -27.07 -0.03 -10.61
CA THR A 55 -28.42 0.38 -10.25
C THR A 55 -29.08 -0.68 -9.36
N LYS A 56 -29.87 -0.25 -8.40
CA LYS A 56 -30.56 -0.97 -7.31
C LYS A 56 -31.44 -2.17 -7.71
N GLU A 57 -31.14 -2.91 -8.76
CA GLU A 57 -32.04 -3.96 -9.28
C GLU A 57 -31.71 -5.41 -8.90
N SER A 58 -30.60 -5.67 -8.19
CA SER A 58 -30.36 -7.01 -7.66
C SER A 58 -30.19 -6.97 -6.14
N GLY A 59 -31.18 -7.41 -5.43
CA GLY A 59 -31.32 -7.35 -3.96
C GLY A 59 -30.38 -8.26 -3.16
N SER A 60 -29.17 -8.56 -3.63
CA SER A 60 -28.21 -9.44 -2.92
C SER A 60 -26.77 -8.93 -2.89
N GLU A 61 -26.43 -7.80 -3.51
CA GLU A 61 -25.07 -7.26 -3.45
C GLU A 61 -24.86 -6.45 -2.17
N VAL A 62 -23.84 -6.84 -1.39
CA VAL A 62 -23.45 -6.12 -0.18
C VAL A 62 -22.80 -4.80 -0.61
N ASP A 63 -23.30 -3.70 -0.06
CA ASP A 63 -22.67 -2.38 -0.24
C ASP A 63 -21.24 -2.38 0.34
N ALA A 64 -20.32 -1.70 -0.34
CA ALA A 64 -18.91 -1.65 0.04
C ALA A 64 -18.70 -1.13 1.47
N SER A 65 -19.47 -0.14 1.91
CA SER A 65 -19.41 0.37 3.30
C SER A 65 -19.84 -0.68 4.32
N THR A 66 -20.87 -1.47 4.01
CA THR A 66 -21.30 -2.59 4.85
C THR A 66 -20.27 -3.72 4.85
N GLY A 67 -19.65 -3.99 3.70
CA GLY A 67 -18.54 -4.94 3.58
C GLY A 67 -17.39 -4.56 4.49
N ILE A 68 -16.91 -3.31 4.42
CA ILE A 68 -15.85 -2.78 5.28
C ILE A 68 -16.22 -2.90 6.76
N ARG A 69 -17.40 -2.46 7.16
CA ARG A 69 -17.85 -2.55 8.56
C ARG A 69 -17.94 -3.98 9.07
N SER A 70 -18.31 -4.91 8.21
CA SER A 70 -18.37 -6.33 8.56
C SER A 70 -16.98 -6.94 8.74
N THR A 71 -16.03 -6.58 7.87
CA THR A 71 -14.64 -7.06 7.98
C THR A 71 -13.96 -6.57 9.24
N LEU A 72 -14.27 -5.34 9.70
CA LEU A 72 -13.73 -4.78 10.93
C LEU A 72 -14.11 -5.57 12.20
N ARG A 73 -15.18 -6.34 12.14
CA ARG A 73 -15.63 -7.18 13.27
C ARG A 73 -14.97 -8.55 13.30
N LEU A 74 -14.19 -8.89 12.28
CA LEU A 74 -13.55 -10.20 12.16
C LEU A 74 -12.22 -10.32 12.90
N GLY A 75 -11.81 -9.28 13.63
CA GLY A 75 -10.58 -9.29 14.46
C GLY A 75 -9.33 -8.84 13.69
N ASP A 76 -8.18 -8.98 14.35
CA ASP A 76 -6.89 -8.58 13.81
C ASP A 76 -6.62 -9.21 12.43
N SER A 77 -6.59 -8.37 11.41
CA SER A 77 -6.41 -8.77 10.03
C SER A 77 -5.68 -7.68 9.23
N ALA A 78 -5.18 -8.03 8.06
CA ALA A 78 -4.74 -7.06 7.06
C ALA A 78 -5.91 -6.83 6.09
N LEU A 79 -6.33 -5.58 5.92
CA LEU A 79 -7.44 -5.19 5.06
C LEU A 79 -6.93 -4.54 3.77
N PHE A 80 -7.30 -5.12 2.64
CA PHE A 80 -6.95 -4.62 1.31
C PHE A 80 -8.21 -4.23 0.54
N VAL A 81 -8.27 -2.97 0.10
CA VAL A 81 -9.37 -2.44 -0.71
C VAL A 81 -8.87 -2.24 -2.14
N GLY A 82 -9.45 -2.96 -3.08
CA GLY A 82 -9.04 -2.93 -4.49
C GLY A 82 -9.00 -1.51 -5.06
N GLU A 83 -10.07 -0.76 -4.89
CA GLU A 83 -10.11 0.66 -5.25
C GLU A 83 -11.07 1.45 -4.36
N VAL A 84 -10.62 2.61 -3.90
CA VAL A 84 -11.42 3.57 -3.12
C VAL A 84 -11.93 4.64 -4.06
N ARG A 85 -13.26 4.73 -4.25
CA ARG A 85 -13.88 5.62 -5.25
C ARG A 85 -14.87 6.63 -4.69
N SER A 86 -15.65 6.26 -3.68
CA SER A 86 -16.82 7.01 -3.22
C SER A 86 -17.04 6.90 -1.71
N SER A 87 -18.29 6.82 -1.28
CA SER A 87 -18.68 6.88 0.14
C SER A 87 -18.10 5.76 1.03
N GLU A 88 -17.68 4.63 0.45
CA GLU A 88 -16.98 3.58 1.17
C GLU A 88 -15.68 4.08 1.84
N ALA A 89 -15.06 5.13 1.25
CA ALA A 89 -13.89 5.77 1.84
C ALA A 89 -14.17 6.28 3.26
N ILE A 90 -15.33 6.85 3.53
CA ILE A 90 -15.68 7.38 4.86
C ILE A 90 -15.58 6.25 5.89
N SER A 91 -16.21 5.10 5.62
CA SER A 91 -16.17 3.94 6.52
C SER A 91 -14.75 3.39 6.68
N LEU A 92 -13.96 3.35 5.59
CA LEU A 92 -12.58 2.90 5.62
C LEU A 92 -11.70 3.81 6.49
N PHE A 93 -11.77 5.11 6.29
CA PHE A 93 -10.96 6.09 7.03
C PHE A 93 -11.39 6.20 8.50
N GLU A 94 -12.68 6.05 8.80
CA GLU A 94 -13.14 5.93 10.18
C GLU A 94 -12.55 4.70 10.86
N ALA A 95 -12.57 3.58 10.17
CA ALA A 95 -12.00 2.33 10.65
C ALA A 95 -10.50 2.44 10.95
N MET A 96 -9.74 3.05 10.04
CA MET A 96 -8.33 3.34 10.22
C MET A 96 -8.07 4.21 11.46
N ARG A 97 -8.89 5.25 11.65
CA ARG A 97 -8.74 6.21 12.76
C ARG A 97 -9.03 5.59 14.13
N VAL A 98 -10.03 4.74 14.22
CA VAL A 98 -10.46 4.14 15.49
C VAL A 98 -9.51 3.00 15.93
N GLY A 99 -8.61 2.56 15.06
CA GLY A 99 -7.71 1.44 15.33
C GLY A 99 -8.44 0.10 15.53
N ALA A 100 -9.75 0.07 15.24
CA ALA A 100 -10.59 -1.12 15.31
C ALA A 100 -10.36 -2.03 14.09
N ALA A 101 -9.65 -1.50 13.11
CA ALA A 101 -9.34 -2.23 11.91
C ALA A 101 -8.04 -3.02 12.06
N ALA A 102 -7.66 -3.67 11.10
CA ALA A 102 -6.50 -4.42 10.80
C ALA A 102 -5.18 -3.74 11.23
N ASN A 103 -4.17 -4.54 11.50
CA ASN A 103 -2.79 -4.10 11.70
C ASN A 103 -2.22 -3.42 10.44
N VAL A 104 -2.77 -3.74 9.27
CA VAL A 104 -2.44 -3.15 7.98
C VAL A 104 -3.73 -2.83 7.24
N VAL A 105 -3.86 -1.61 6.74
CA VAL A 105 -4.91 -1.21 5.81
C VAL A 105 -4.26 -0.64 4.57
N ALA A 106 -4.56 -1.21 3.42
CA ALA A 106 -4.03 -0.75 2.14
C ALA A 106 -5.16 -0.68 1.09
N GLY A 107 -5.03 0.24 0.16
CA GLY A 107 -6.00 0.39 -0.93
C GLY A 107 -5.43 1.21 -2.07
N THR A 108 -6.10 1.17 -3.21
CA THR A 108 -5.73 2.03 -4.34
C THR A 108 -6.71 3.18 -4.49
N ILE A 109 -6.19 4.31 -4.93
CA ILE A 109 -6.99 5.50 -5.24
C ILE A 109 -6.42 6.21 -6.48
N HIS A 110 -7.29 6.87 -7.25
CA HIS A 110 -6.89 7.69 -8.37
C HIS A 110 -6.57 9.12 -7.92
N ALA A 111 -5.29 9.47 -7.92
CA ALA A 111 -4.82 10.84 -7.70
C ALA A 111 -3.48 11.07 -8.45
N ALA A 112 -3.08 12.32 -8.59
CA ALA A 112 -1.85 12.69 -9.30
C ALA A 112 -0.66 12.89 -8.35
N SER A 113 -0.92 13.15 -7.08
CA SER A 113 0.10 13.48 -6.06
C SER A 113 -0.40 13.12 -4.66
N PRO A 114 0.44 13.12 -3.62
CA PRO A 114 0.00 12.96 -2.23
C PRO A 114 -1.06 13.99 -1.82
N TYR A 115 -0.86 15.24 -2.21
CA TYR A 115 -1.89 16.28 -1.98
C TYR A 115 -3.19 15.98 -2.76
N GLY A 116 -3.08 15.48 -3.99
CA GLY A 116 -4.25 15.07 -4.78
C GLY A 116 -5.03 13.91 -4.15
N VAL A 117 -4.37 13.04 -3.37
CA VAL A 117 -5.08 12.03 -2.54
C VAL A 117 -5.87 12.71 -1.44
N TYR A 118 -5.24 13.65 -0.73
CA TYR A 118 -5.90 14.44 0.31
C TYR A 118 -7.12 15.19 -0.25
N ASP A 119 -6.92 15.95 -1.32
CA ASP A 119 -7.96 16.74 -1.97
C ASP A 119 -9.16 15.89 -2.36
N ARG A 120 -8.90 14.76 -3.04
CA ARG A 120 -9.95 13.83 -3.43
C ARG A 120 -10.67 13.21 -2.24
N VAL A 121 -9.94 12.77 -1.22
CA VAL A 121 -10.52 12.08 -0.06
C VAL A 121 -11.31 13.05 0.82
N VAL A 122 -10.74 14.22 1.10
CA VAL A 122 -11.33 15.18 2.03
C VAL A 122 -12.36 16.08 1.34
N ASN A 123 -11.99 16.69 0.22
CA ASN A 123 -12.83 17.69 -0.42
C ASN A 123 -13.87 17.10 -1.37
N ASP A 124 -13.52 16.06 -2.16
CA ASP A 124 -14.47 15.46 -3.09
C ASP A 124 -15.37 14.42 -2.41
N ILE A 125 -14.79 13.53 -1.58
CA ILE A 125 -15.54 12.42 -0.95
C ILE A 125 -16.14 12.84 0.40
N GLY A 126 -15.56 13.81 1.09
CA GLY A 126 -16.06 14.33 2.36
C GLY A 126 -15.56 13.57 3.60
N VAL A 127 -14.44 12.87 3.50
CA VAL A 127 -13.78 12.27 4.67
C VAL A 127 -13.25 13.39 5.59
N PRO A 128 -13.52 13.35 6.90
CA PRO A 128 -12.98 14.36 7.80
C PRO A 128 -11.44 14.45 7.75
N LYS A 129 -10.88 15.68 7.78
CA LYS A 129 -9.43 15.92 7.83
C LYS A 129 -8.74 15.08 8.93
N THR A 130 -9.38 14.97 10.09
CA THR A 130 -8.87 14.19 11.22
C THR A 130 -8.78 12.70 10.91
N SER A 131 -9.67 12.17 10.07
CA SER A 131 -9.64 10.77 9.63
C SER A 131 -8.57 10.55 8.57
N PHE A 132 -8.31 11.55 7.70
CA PHE A 132 -7.21 11.47 6.73
C PHE A 132 -5.84 11.33 7.41
N LYS A 133 -5.65 11.88 8.60
CA LYS A 133 -4.43 11.70 9.40
C LYS A 133 -4.12 10.23 9.75
N ALA A 134 -5.06 9.31 9.53
CA ALA A 134 -4.78 7.87 9.68
C ALA A 134 -3.93 7.29 8.53
N VAL A 135 -3.83 7.97 7.39
CA VAL A 135 -2.94 7.56 6.30
C VAL A 135 -1.50 7.71 6.75
N ASP A 136 -0.72 6.66 6.64
CA ASP A 136 0.69 6.65 6.98
C ASP A 136 1.58 6.89 5.75
N ILE A 137 1.36 6.14 4.68
CA ILE A 137 2.21 6.14 3.48
C ILE A 137 1.35 6.28 2.22
N ILE A 138 1.81 7.07 1.28
CA ILE A 138 1.25 7.18 -0.07
C ILE A 138 2.32 6.76 -1.08
N ILE A 139 2.02 5.71 -1.87
CA ILE A 139 2.89 5.23 -2.93
C ILE A 139 2.34 5.68 -4.28
N GLN A 140 3.12 6.43 -5.02
CA GLN A 140 2.73 6.97 -6.33
C GLN A 140 3.18 6.04 -7.44
N CYS A 141 2.23 5.52 -8.22
CA CYS A 141 2.50 4.70 -9.40
C CYS A 141 2.06 5.44 -10.66
N ASN A 142 2.93 5.54 -11.65
CA ASN A 142 2.59 6.17 -12.92
C ASN A 142 3.37 5.54 -14.09
N PRO A 143 2.78 5.50 -15.30
CA PRO A 143 3.55 5.14 -16.47
C PRO A 143 4.51 6.27 -16.87
N VAL A 144 5.77 5.92 -17.05
CA VAL A 144 6.82 6.78 -17.59
C VAL A 144 6.94 6.52 -19.09
N LYS A 145 7.02 7.56 -19.89
CA LYS A 145 7.16 7.46 -21.34
C LYS A 145 8.63 7.51 -21.73
N SER A 146 9.03 6.69 -22.71
CA SER A 146 10.32 6.88 -23.39
C SER A 146 10.36 8.21 -24.14
N ALA A 147 11.56 8.69 -24.47
CA ALA A 147 11.73 9.93 -25.26
C ALA A 147 10.98 9.91 -26.61
N SER A 148 10.86 8.73 -27.24
CA SER A 148 10.07 8.55 -28.46
C SER A 148 8.55 8.56 -28.25
N GLY A 149 8.08 8.47 -26.99
CA GLY A 149 6.67 8.33 -26.64
C GLY A 149 6.04 6.96 -26.98
N LEU A 150 6.77 6.09 -27.65
CA LEU A 150 6.26 4.81 -28.13
C LEU A 150 6.19 3.73 -27.05
N ARG A 151 7.06 3.80 -26.05
CA ARG A 151 7.09 2.86 -24.94
C ARG A 151 6.65 3.55 -23.64
N LYS A 152 5.80 2.85 -22.91
CA LYS A 152 5.37 3.25 -21.56
C LYS A 152 5.78 2.15 -20.59
N VAL A 153 6.50 2.50 -19.56
CA VAL A 153 6.92 1.60 -18.49
C VAL A 153 6.27 2.06 -17.18
N LYS A 154 5.72 1.15 -16.42
CA LYS A 154 5.12 1.48 -15.12
C LYS A 154 6.24 1.62 -14.09
N ARG A 155 6.22 2.70 -13.29
CA ARG A 155 7.21 2.98 -12.24
C ARG A 155 6.52 3.46 -10.97
N VAL A 156 7.14 3.17 -9.84
CA VAL A 156 6.88 3.89 -8.59
C VAL A 156 7.61 5.23 -8.69
N LEU A 157 6.88 6.34 -8.61
CA LEU A 157 7.45 7.68 -8.74
C LEU A 157 7.86 8.28 -7.40
N GLY A 158 7.32 7.78 -6.30
CA GLY A 158 7.64 8.25 -4.98
C GLY A 158 6.92 7.46 -3.91
N ILE A 159 7.51 7.49 -2.73
CA ILE A 159 6.94 7.00 -1.48
C ILE A 159 6.96 8.16 -0.51
N SER A 160 5.79 8.64 -0.13
CA SER A 160 5.64 9.81 0.75
C SER A 160 4.98 9.40 2.05
N GLU A 161 5.55 9.86 3.16
CA GLU A 161 4.97 9.76 4.49
C GLU A 161 3.99 10.90 4.73
N VAL A 162 2.87 10.62 5.40
CA VAL A 162 1.91 11.64 5.84
C VAL A 162 2.12 11.93 7.32
N ARG A 163 2.67 13.11 7.62
CA ARG A 163 2.86 13.62 8.98
C ARG A 163 1.51 13.84 9.67
N LYS A 164 1.50 13.73 10.99
CA LYS A 164 0.27 13.84 11.78
C LYS A 164 0.04 15.24 12.36
N VAL A 165 1.10 16.05 12.42
CA VAL A 165 1.08 17.41 13.00
C VAL A 165 0.87 18.43 11.88
N TRP A 166 -0.36 18.74 11.59
CA TRP A 166 -0.83 19.83 10.73
C TRP A 166 -2.30 20.11 11.06
N GLU A 167 -2.80 21.30 10.80
CA GLU A 167 -4.14 21.73 11.21
C GLU A 167 -5.06 22.01 10.02
N ASP A 168 -4.64 22.85 9.10
CA ASP A 168 -5.48 23.35 8.02
C ASP A 168 -5.12 22.79 6.65
N ASP A 169 -3.91 23.00 6.18
CA ASP A 169 -3.46 22.63 4.85
C ASP A 169 -2.21 21.75 4.91
N PRO A 170 -2.34 20.44 4.69
CA PRO A 170 -1.22 19.52 4.79
C PRO A 170 -0.07 19.82 3.82
N LEU A 171 -0.35 20.49 2.68
CA LEU A 171 0.71 20.86 1.74
C LEU A 171 1.53 22.04 2.26
N ARG A 172 0.86 23.10 2.75
CA ARG A 172 1.52 24.31 3.27
C ARG A 172 2.26 24.04 4.57
N GLU A 173 1.75 23.11 5.35
CA GLU A 173 2.30 22.75 6.65
C GLU A 173 3.31 21.58 6.56
N GLY A 174 3.71 21.18 5.35
CA GLY A 174 4.76 20.18 5.14
C GLY A 174 4.42 18.78 5.61
N ALA A 175 3.13 18.41 5.58
CA ALA A 175 2.70 17.09 6.03
C ALA A 175 3.13 15.94 5.13
N PHE A 176 3.51 16.21 3.89
CA PHE A 176 3.97 15.18 2.96
C PHE A 176 5.49 15.19 2.88
N VAL A 177 6.13 14.15 3.41
CA VAL A 177 7.59 13.98 3.39
C VAL A 177 7.93 12.82 2.47
N ASP A 178 8.68 13.11 1.41
CA ASP A 178 9.10 12.06 0.49
C ASP A 178 10.25 11.25 1.09
N LEU A 179 10.03 9.98 1.26
CA LEU A 179 11.02 9.01 1.72
C LEU A 179 11.85 8.48 0.53
N MET A 180 11.21 8.34 -0.63
CA MET A 180 11.87 7.93 -1.87
C MET A 180 11.31 8.72 -3.06
N ARG A 181 12.17 9.03 -4.04
CA ARG A 181 11.80 9.75 -5.27
C ARG A 181 12.38 9.07 -6.50
N TYR A 182 11.59 9.01 -7.55
CA TYR A 182 12.03 8.50 -8.83
C TYR A 182 12.95 9.50 -9.54
N ASN A 183 14.12 9.01 -9.95
CA ASN A 183 15.04 9.77 -10.79
C ASN A 183 14.91 9.28 -12.24
N SER A 184 14.39 10.16 -13.10
CA SER A 184 14.17 9.84 -14.52
C SER A 184 15.46 9.70 -15.35
N LYS A 185 16.60 10.16 -14.84
CA LYS A 185 17.89 10.04 -15.53
C LYS A 185 18.50 8.66 -15.32
N THR A 186 18.36 8.11 -14.13
CA THR A 186 18.90 6.80 -13.75
C THR A 186 17.88 5.66 -13.92
N ASP A 187 16.58 6.00 -14.13
CA ASP A 187 15.43 5.09 -14.11
C ASP A 187 15.33 4.33 -12.77
N GLN A 188 15.70 4.96 -11.66
CA GLN A 188 15.74 4.36 -10.34
C GLN A 188 14.84 5.12 -9.35
N LEU A 189 14.32 4.40 -8.36
CA LEU A 189 13.68 4.98 -7.19
C LEU A 189 14.76 5.22 -6.13
N GLU A 190 15.12 6.47 -5.90
CA GLU A 190 16.22 6.88 -5.03
C GLU A 190 15.72 7.22 -3.62
N ILE A 191 16.53 6.90 -2.63
CA ILE A 191 16.30 7.19 -1.23
C ILE A 191 16.57 8.68 -0.97
N THR A 192 15.75 9.32 -0.15
CA THR A 192 15.98 10.72 0.27
C THR A 192 16.79 10.81 1.55
N ASP A 193 17.39 11.98 1.78
CA ASP A 193 18.09 12.27 3.04
C ASP A 193 17.18 12.12 4.27
N ASP A 194 15.89 12.44 4.14
CA ASP A 194 14.90 12.26 5.21
C ASP A 194 14.80 10.80 5.66
N LEU A 195 14.82 9.86 4.73
CA LEU A 195 14.78 8.44 5.07
C LEU A 195 16.11 7.98 5.69
N ILE A 196 17.25 8.34 5.08
CA ILE A 196 18.59 7.94 5.55
C ILE A 196 18.83 8.44 6.98
N ASN A 197 18.50 9.71 7.23
CA ASN A 197 18.73 10.36 8.52
C ASN A 197 17.69 10.00 9.59
N GLY A 198 16.78 9.08 9.29
CA GLY A 198 15.78 8.64 10.25
C GLY A 198 14.69 9.67 10.54
N ASN A 199 14.36 10.54 9.58
CA ASN A 199 13.29 11.52 9.76
C ASN A 199 11.88 10.94 9.55
N SER A 200 11.76 9.63 9.26
CA SER A 200 10.46 8.96 9.19
C SER A 200 9.87 8.73 10.58
N GLU A 201 8.78 9.41 10.88
CA GLU A 201 8.04 9.24 12.14
C GLU A 201 7.36 7.88 12.23
N ILE A 202 6.90 7.37 11.08
CA ILE A 202 6.19 6.09 11.01
C ILE A 202 7.15 4.95 11.29
N LEU A 203 8.31 4.93 10.64
CA LEU A 203 9.33 3.89 10.86
C LEU A 203 9.84 3.94 12.30
N LYS A 204 10.07 5.14 12.87
CA LYS A 204 10.44 5.28 14.28
C LYS A 204 9.36 4.77 15.22
N ARG A 205 8.09 5.07 14.95
CA ARG A 205 6.96 4.58 15.75
C ARG A 205 6.85 3.05 15.68
N MET A 206 6.99 2.46 14.50
CA MET A 206 6.96 1.00 14.34
C MET A 206 8.15 0.34 15.03
N ALA A 207 9.35 0.86 14.84
CA ALA A 207 10.58 0.37 15.45
C ALA A 207 10.55 0.50 16.99
N GLY A 208 9.93 1.55 17.51
CA GLY A 208 9.77 1.77 18.96
C GLY A 208 8.99 0.67 19.69
N ASN A 209 8.20 -0.11 18.97
CA ASN A 209 7.49 -1.27 19.51
C ASN A 209 8.30 -2.58 19.44
N ILE A 210 9.51 -2.54 18.88
CA ILE A 210 10.38 -3.70 18.72
C ILE A 210 11.60 -3.49 19.62
N ARG A 211 11.80 -4.37 20.59
CA ARG A 211 12.83 -4.24 21.63
C ARG A 211 14.22 -4.00 21.06
N GLU A 212 14.56 -4.70 19.98
CA GLU A 212 15.87 -4.68 19.33
C GLU A 212 16.13 -3.39 18.53
N PHE A 213 15.08 -2.63 18.22
CA PHE A 213 15.13 -1.43 17.37
C PHE A 213 14.75 -0.13 18.11
N ALA A 214 14.22 -0.25 19.32
CA ALA A 214 13.71 0.90 20.07
C ALA A 214 14.84 1.91 20.38
N GLY A 215 14.78 3.09 19.76
CA GLY A 215 15.76 4.16 19.94
C GLY A 215 17.05 4.01 19.13
N ASP A 216 17.22 2.94 18.36
CA ASP A 216 18.40 2.67 17.53
C ASP A 216 18.02 2.73 16.04
N TRP A 217 18.18 3.92 15.44
CA TRP A 217 17.92 4.09 14.02
C TRP A 217 18.86 3.32 13.13
N ASP A 218 20.12 3.18 13.52
CA ASP A 218 21.11 2.45 12.72
C ASP A 218 20.74 0.97 12.63
N ALA A 219 20.26 0.37 13.71
CA ALA A 219 19.76 -1.00 13.70
C ALA A 219 18.51 -1.14 12.78
N VAL A 220 17.58 -0.18 12.82
CA VAL A 220 16.41 -0.15 11.91
C VAL A 220 16.87 -0.05 10.47
N TRP A 221 17.75 0.89 10.18
CA TRP A 221 18.26 1.14 8.84
C TRP A 221 18.99 -0.07 8.28
N ASN A 222 19.88 -0.68 9.06
CA ASN A 222 20.60 -1.88 8.68
C ASN A 222 19.65 -3.05 8.37
N ASN A 223 18.57 -3.20 9.13
CA ASN A 223 17.55 -4.22 8.85
C ASN A 223 16.81 -3.97 7.54
N ILE A 224 16.44 -2.70 7.25
CA ILE A 224 15.84 -2.31 5.98
C ILE A 224 16.77 -2.60 4.81
N GLN A 225 18.05 -2.23 4.93
CA GLN A 225 19.07 -2.49 3.90
C GLN A 225 19.25 -3.99 3.66
N LEU A 226 19.40 -4.79 4.72
CA LEU A 226 19.55 -6.23 4.60
C LEU A 226 18.37 -6.87 3.84
N ARG A 227 17.13 -6.44 4.12
CA ARG A 227 15.94 -6.91 3.39
C ARG A 227 15.95 -6.50 1.93
N ALA A 228 16.37 -5.27 1.64
CA ALA A 228 16.51 -4.78 0.28
C ALA A 228 17.58 -5.55 -0.48
N ASP A 229 18.74 -5.80 0.13
CA ASP A 229 19.86 -6.55 -0.46
C ASP A 229 19.45 -8.00 -0.77
N CYS A 230 18.73 -8.66 0.13
CA CYS A 230 18.20 -10.01 -0.14
C CYS A 230 17.25 -10.04 -1.34
N LYS A 231 16.36 -9.07 -1.45
CA LYS A 231 15.43 -8.97 -2.60
C LYS A 231 16.19 -8.63 -3.89
N GLN A 232 17.16 -7.74 -3.81
CA GLN A 232 18.01 -7.39 -4.95
C GLN A 232 18.80 -8.60 -5.44
N ALA A 233 19.37 -9.40 -4.53
CA ALA A 233 20.09 -10.61 -4.90
C ALA A 233 19.21 -11.61 -5.69
N ILE A 234 17.93 -11.74 -5.34
CA ILE A 234 16.98 -12.57 -6.10
C ILE A 234 16.81 -12.03 -7.53
N VAL A 235 16.63 -10.71 -7.66
CA VAL A 235 16.49 -10.05 -8.96
C VAL A 235 17.76 -10.22 -9.80
N ASP A 236 18.93 -10.05 -9.20
CA ASP A 236 20.23 -10.16 -9.87
C ASP A 236 20.46 -11.60 -10.38
N ILE A 237 20.11 -12.61 -9.59
CA ILE A 237 20.18 -14.03 -10.01
C ILE A 237 19.21 -14.29 -11.16
N HIS A 238 17.97 -13.78 -11.07
CA HIS A 238 17.01 -13.89 -12.18
C HIS A 238 17.57 -13.25 -13.45
N GLU A 239 18.13 -12.04 -13.38
CA GLU A 239 18.72 -11.36 -14.53
C GLU A 239 19.86 -12.16 -15.18
N GLN A 240 20.65 -12.88 -14.38
CA GLN A 240 21.75 -13.73 -14.86
C GLN A 240 21.27 -15.06 -15.45
N THR A 241 20.33 -15.71 -14.78
CA THR A 241 19.88 -17.06 -15.11
C THR A 241 18.67 -17.07 -16.05
N LYS A 242 17.90 -15.99 -16.11
CA LYS A 242 16.60 -15.88 -16.78
C LYS A 242 15.59 -16.93 -16.29
N ASP A 243 15.72 -17.34 -15.03
CA ASP A 243 14.80 -18.25 -14.36
C ASP A 243 13.65 -17.47 -13.73
N ASP A 244 12.51 -17.42 -14.41
CA ASP A 244 11.33 -16.69 -13.93
C ASP A 244 10.74 -17.26 -12.66
N SER A 245 11.05 -18.52 -12.30
CA SER A 245 10.57 -19.15 -11.08
C SER A 245 11.06 -18.42 -9.81
N LEU A 246 12.18 -17.71 -9.88
CA LEU A 246 12.74 -16.91 -8.79
C LEU A 246 11.87 -15.69 -8.43
N LEU A 247 11.08 -15.19 -9.38
CA LEU A 247 10.17 -14.05 -9.19
C LEU A 247 8.73 -14.48 -8.88
N GLU A 248 8.46 -15.79 -8.93
CA GLU A 248 7.13 -16.31 -8.61
C GLU A 248 6.84 -16.23 -7.11
N ALA A 249 5.57 -16.01 -6.75
CA ALA A 249 5.13 -15.84 -5.37
C ALA A 249 5.58 -17.00 -4.47
N GLU A 250 5.55 -18.22 -4.95
CA GLU A 250 5.96 -19.42 -4.18
C GLU A 250 7.41 -19.33 -3.69
N PHE A 251 8.34 -18.86 -4.54
CA PHE A 251 9.73 -18.71 -4.17
C PHE A 251 9.93 -17.53 -3.22
N VAL A 252 9.33 -16.38 -3.53
CA VAL A 252 9.40 -15.16 -2.71
C VAL A 252 8.86 -15.41 -1.30
N ILE A 253 7.74 -16.13 -1.18
CA ILE A 253 7.15 -16.51 0.11
C ILE A 253 8.14 -17.36 0.93
N LYS A 254 8.78 -18.36 0.30
CA LYS A 254 9.77 -19.21 0.99
C LYS A 254 10.97 -18.39 1.50
N CYS A 255 11.35 -17.34 0.76
CA CYS A 255 12.38 -16.41 1.21
C CYS A 255 11.89 -15.56 2.39
N ASN A 256 10.68 -15.00 2.30
CA ASN A 256 10.10 -14.18 3.36
C ASN A 256 9.88 -14.98 4.66
N ASP A 257 9.49 -16.25 4.58
CA ASP A 257 9.29 -17.12 5.77
C ASP A 257 10.61 -17.43 6.50
N ARG A 258 11.77 -17.32 5.85
CA ARG A 258 13.08 -17.57 6.43
C ARG A 258 13.75 -16.33 6.99
N PHE A 259 13.24 -15.20 6.67
CA PHE A 259 13.75 -13.89 7.08
C PHE A 259 13.18 -13.47 8.42
#